data_6459caafc538db10b9bc2f6e4e466db1
#
_entry.id   6459caafc538db10b9bc2f6e4e466db1
#
_cell.length_a   1.000
_cell.length_b   1.000
_cell.length_c   1.000
_cell.angle_alpha   90.00
_cell.angle_beta   90.00
_cell.angle_gamma   90.00
#
_symmetry.space_group_name_H-M   'P 1'
#
loop_
_entity.id
_entity.type
_entity.pdbx_description
1 polymer ?
#
loop_
_entity_poly.entity_id
_entity_poly.type
_entity_poly.pdbx_seq_one_letter_code
_entity_poly.pdbx_strand_id
1 'polypeptide(L)'
;MIKQKVTIFMLSSLLSFFGCKGQSKEKHITEKQIDQSLNNFIHRPIYPILTTAILDTTSDDKLEQTVIDNIYTKLESTDSYEKQYGIIKSLSLGRQAVFATWGLEAEVNNGGFNQYFYNFSSSGQYAEEARDGFRLIGAMKHFALSKKAIEIMLKDAKRLSKFKDGTKESFSKSYENNPLNPLDNEFYTLKESEDLSKLRIKYIRDHVSEFVDN
;
A
#
# COMPACT_ATOMS: atom_id res chain seq x y z
N MET A 1 20.43 0.32 -10.08
CA MET A 1 19.60 -0.88 -9.81
C MET A 1 18.43 -0.60 -8.89
N ILE A 2 18.55 0.28 -7.89
CA ILE A 2 17.48 0.63 -6.91
C ILE A 2 16.32 1.37 -7.56
N LYS A 3 16.57 2.36 -8.43
CA LYS A 3 15.52 3.08 -9.18
C LYS A 3 14.58 2.13 -9.94
N GLN A 4 15.09 1.01 -10.42
CA GLN A 4 14.30 0.00 -11.13
C GLN A 4 13.36 -0.80 -10.21
N LYS A 5 13.75 -1.10 -8.95
CA LYS A 5 12.92 -1.88 -8.01
C LYS A 5 11.76 -1.05 -7.46
N VAL A 6 12.01 0.21 -7.08
CA VAL A 6 10.96 1.14 -6.63
C VAL A 6 9.98 1.42 -7.77
N THR A 7 10.48 1.61 -9.00
CA THR A 7 9.65 1.85 -10.18
C THR A 7 8.77 0.65 -10.51
N ILE A 8 9.26 -0.59 -10.38
CA ILE A 8 8.49 -1.82 -10.63
C ILE A 8 7.39 -1.99 -9.58
N PHE A 9 7.66 -1.67 -8.31
CA PHE A 9 6.67 -1.75 -7.23
C PHE A 9 5.54 -0.74 -7.43
N MET A 10 5.89 0.50 -7.79
CA MET A 10 4.90 1.55 -8.10
C MET A 10 4.12 1.30 -9.40
N LEU A 11 4.73 0.68 -10.42
CA LEU A 11 4.02 0.32 -11.67
C LEU A 11 2.97 -0.77 -11.44
N SER A 12 3.21 -1.72 -10.55
CA SER A 12 2.23 -2.75 -10.23
C SER A 12 0.99 -2.16 -9.55
N SER A 13 1.14 -1.14 -8.71
CA SER A 13 0.01 -0.46 -8.06
C SER A 13 -0.84 0.36 -9.05
N LEU A 14 -0.23 0.94 -10.10
CA LEU A 14 -0.97 1.65 -11.15
C LEU A 14 -1.84 0.71 -12.00
N LEU A 15 -1.37 -0.52 -12.26
CA LEU A 15 -2.12 -1.51 -13.03
C LEU A 15 -3.31 -2.08 -12.26
N SER A 16 -3.27 -2.11 -10.92
CA SER A 16 -4.38 -2.60 -10.10
C SER A 16 -5.60 -1.65 -10.08
N PHE A 17 -5.45 -0.38 -10.44
CA PHE A 17 -6.58 0.53 -10.62
C PHE A 17 -7.46 0.20 -11.84
N PHE A 18 -7.00 -0.65 -12.75
CA PHE A 18 -7.70 -1.01 -13.99
C PHE A 18 -8.36 -2.40 -13.96
N GLY A 19 -8.24 -3.16 -12.89
CA GLY A 19 -8.57 -4.59 -12.82
C GLY A 19 -9.91 -5.00 -12.20
N CYS A 20 -10.79 -4.10 -11.73
CA CYS A 20 -12.09 -4.48 -11.17
C CYS A 20 -13.18 -4.53 -12.24
N LYS A 21 -13.57 -5.74 -12.67
CA LYS A 21 -14.80 -6.00 -13.44
C LYS A 21 -16.04 -5.86 -12.55
N GLY A 22 -16.48 -4.63 -12.34
CA GLY A 22 -17.86 -4.32 -12.03
C GLY A 22 -18.53 -3.84 -13.34
N GLN A 23 -19.73 -4.31 -13.67
CA GLN A 23 -20.49 -3.87 -14.83
C GLN A 23 -20.92 -2.39 -14.71
N SER A 24 -19.96 -1.48 -14.87
CA SER A 24 -20.20 -0.09 -15.24
C SER A 24 -19.64 0.09 -16.65
N LYS A 25 -20.33 0.82 -17.51
CA LYS A 25 -19.94 1.14 -18.90
C LYS A 25 -18.41 1.34 -18.96
N GLU A 26 -17.71 0.37 -19.56
CA GLU A 26 -16.25 0.44 -19.73
C GLU A 26 -15.94 1.75 -20.47
N LYS A 27 -15.37 2.72 -19.75
CA LYS A 27 -14.69 3.82 -20.42
C LYS A 27 -13.47 3.19 -21.09
N HIS A 28 -13.53 3.04 -22.41
CA HIS A 28 -12.37 2.62 -23.20
C HIS A 28 -11.25 3.63 -22.98
N ILE A 29 -10.27 3.27 -22.16
CA ILE A 29 -9.08 4.09 -21.93
C ILE A 29 -8.21 3.90 -23.18
N THR A 30 -7.88 4.97 -23.86
CA THR A 30 -7.03 4.95 -25.06
C THR A 30 -5.57 4.82 -24.66
N GLU A 31 -4.72 4.21 -25.53
CA GLU A 31 -3.27 4.16 -25.34
C GLU A 31 -2.68 5.54 -25.02
N LYS A 32 -3.13 6.57 -25.73
CA LYS A 32 -2.70 7.95 -25.47
C LYS A 32 -3.00 8.42 -24.04
N GLN A 33 -4.14 8.02 -23.46
CA GLN A 33 -4.46 8.35 -22.05
C GLN A 33 -3.58 7.58 -21.08
N ILE A 34 -3.25 6.33 -21.39
CA ILE A 34 -2.31 5.53 -20.60
C ILE A 34 -0.93 6.18 -20.63
N ASP A 35 -0.40 6.49 -21.81
CA ASP A 35 0.90 7.14 -21.99
C ASP A 35 0.98 8.49 -21.29
N GLN A 36 -0.08 9.30 -21.37
CA GLN A 36 -0.15 10.59 -20.68
C GLN A 36 -0.15 10.41 -19.15
N SER A 37 -0.88 9.43 -18.64
CA SER A 37 -0.91 9.13 -17.21
C SER A 37 0.43 8.63 -16.70
N LEU A 38 1.09 7.76 -17.45
CA LEU A 38 2.44 7.27 -17.16
C LEU A 38 3.46 8.40 -17.18
N ASN A 39 3.41 9.25 -18.20
CA ASN A 39 4.32 10.41 -18.30
C ASN A 39 4.12 11.38 -17.14
N ASN A 40 2.88 11.69 -16.78
CA ASN A 40 2.56 12.54 -15.63
C ASN A 40 3.08 11.93 -14.32
N PHE A 41 2.94 10.60 -14.16
CA PHE A 41 3.43 9.90 -12.99
C PHE A 41 4.97 9.90 -12.90
N ILE A 42 5.66 9.65 -14.02
CA ILE A 42 7.13 9.59 -14.06
C ILE A 42 7.75 10.98 -13.78
N HIS A 43 7.11 12.05 -14.25
CA HIS A 43 7.63 13.42 -14.14
C HIS A 43 6.97 14.23 -13.01
N ARG A 44 6.24 13.58 -12.10
CA ARG A 44 5.64 14.29 -10.96
C ARG A 44 6.70 14.86 -10.03
N PRO A 45 6.43 16.00 -9.38
CA PRO A 45 7.35 16.56 -8.41
C PRO A 45 7.50 15.63 -7.21
N ILE A 46 8.74 15.38 -6.80
CA ILE A 46 9.08 14.62 -5.60
C ILE A 46 9.75 15.58 -4.61
N TYR A 47 9.23 15.63 -3.39
CA TYR A 47 9.69 16.55 -2.36
C TYR A 47 10.44 15.78 -1.26
N PRO A 48 11.79 15.86 -1.19
CA PRO A 48 12.56 15.23 -0.10
C PRO A 48 12.22 15.80 1.29
N ILE A 49 11.78 17.07 1.31
CA ILE A 49 11.32 17.78 2.50
C ILE A 49 9.90 18.27 2.25
N LEU A 50 8.97 17.86 3.10
CA LEU A 50 7.59 18.36 3.09
C LEU A 50 7.45 19.53 4.05
N THR A 51 6.86 20.63 3.57
CA THR A 51 6.48 21.80 4.35
C THR A 51 4.96 21.95 4.37
N THR A 52 4.44 22.72 5.31
CA THR A 52 3.01 23.08 5.34
C THR A 52 2.57 23.67 4.00
N ALA A 53 3.36 24.59 3.42
CA ALA A 53 3.02 25.23 2.14
C ALA A 53 2.90 24.21 0.99
N ILE A 54 3.77 23.19 0.93
CA ILE A 54 3.67 22.12 -0.07
C ILE A 54 2.39 21.33 0.13
N LEU A 55 2.09 20.92 1.36
CA LEU A 55 0.89 20.13 1.65
C LEU A 55 -0.38 20.93 1.37
N ASP A 56 -0.46 22.20 1.76
CA ASP A 56 -1.62 23.05 1.57
C ASP A 56 -1.90 23.34 0.08
N THR A 57 -0.84 23.49 -0.73
CA THR A 57 -0.99 23.77 -2.17
C THR A 57 -1.12 22.53 -3.05
N THR A 58 -0.83 21.34 -2.51
CA THR A 58 -1.00 20.09 -3.23
C THR A 58 -2.48 19.72 -3.28
N SER A 59 -3.01 19.46 -4.48
CA SER A 59 -4.41 19.01 -4.66
C SER A 59 -4.65 17.62 -4.07
N ASP A 60 -5.88 17.34 -3.66
CA ASP A 60 -6.23 16.07 -2.97
C ASP A 60 -5.90 14.84 -3.81
N ASP A 61 -6.10 14.91 -5.14
CA ASP A 61 -5.76 13.81 -6.07
C ASP A 61 -4.26 13.47 -6.13
N LYS A 62 -3.39 14.35 -5.60
CA LYS A 62 -1.93 14.17 -5.56
C LYS A 62 -1.36 14.04 -4.15
N LEU A 63 -2.15 14.42 -3.15
CA LEU A 63 -1.64 14.61 -1.79
C LEU A 63 -1.11 13.30 -1.17
N GLU A 64 -1.87 12.23 -1.30
CA GLU A 64 -1.46 10.92 -0.81
C GLU A 64 -0.15 10.47 -1.46
N GLN A 65 -0.06 10.54 -2.79
CA GLN A 65 1.15 10.16 -3.52
C GLN A 65 2.34 11.04 -3.14
N THR A 66 2.12 12.34 -2.92
CA THR A 66 3.18 13.27 -2.47
C THR A 66 3.77 12.85 -1.12
N VAL A 67 2.93 12.44 -0.17
CA VAL A 67 3.38 11.93 1.13
C VAL A 67 4.11 10.60 0.99
N ILE A 68 3.59 9.68 0.20
CA ILE A 68 4.23 8.38 -0.07
C ILE A 68 5.61 8.57 -0.72
N ASP A 69 5.71 9.44 -1.72
CA ASP A 69 6.99 9.73 -2.38
C ASP A 69 8.02 10.31 -1.40
N ASN A 70 7.61 11.23 -0.51
CA ASN A 70 8.49 11.76 0.52
C ASN A 70 9.00 10.65 1.46
N ILE A 71 8.14 9.71 1.86
CA ILE A 71 8.56 8.58 2.69
C ILE A 71 9.58 7.72 1.94
N TYR A 72 9.34 7.44 0.65
CA TYR A 72 10.28 6.66 -0.15
C TYR A 72 11.65 7.33 -0.30
N THR A 73 11.73 8.67 -0.43
CA THR A 73 13.03 9.35 -0.47
C THR A 73 13.87 9.11 0.80
N LYS A 74 13.22 8.96 1.95
CA LYS A 74 13.90 8.64 3.21
C LYS A 74 14.41 7.20 3.24
N LEU A 75 13.72 6.27 2.57
CA LEU A 75 14.09 4.86 2.48
C LEU A 75 15.24 4.60 1.49
N GLU A 76 15.48 5.48 0.53
CA GLU A 76 16.56 5.35 -0.47
C GLU A 76 17.97 5.30 0.15
N SER A 77 18.11 5.71 1.41
CA SER A 77 19.39 5.71 2.13
C SER A 77 19.93 4.30 2.42
N THR A 78 19.11 3.25 2.27
CA THR A 78 19.49 1.87 2.60
C THR A 78 18.71 0.83 1.81
N ASP A 79 19.38 -0.30 1.51
CA ASP A 79 18.77 -1.50 0.93
C ASP A 79 18.38 -2.55 1.99
N SER A 80 18.77 -2.35 3.26
CA SER A 80 18.42 -3.26 4.34
C SER A 80 16.98 -3.08 4.77
N TYR A 81 16.21 -4.17 4.73
CA TYR A 81 14.83 -4.19 5.20
C TYR A 81 14.69 -3.72 6.66
N GLU A 82 15.58 -4.20 7.55
CA GLU A 82 15.58 -3.83 8.97
C GLU A 82 15.82 -2.33 9.17
N LYS A 83 16.76 -1.76 8.40
CA LYS A 83 17.02 -0.31 8.44
C LYS A 83 15.83 0.48 7.89
N GLN A 84 15.24 0.05 6.78
CA GLN A 84 14.02 0.67 6.24
C GLN A 84 12.88 0.63 7.25
N TYR A 85 12.66 -0.52 7.91
CA TYR A 85 11.68 -0.62 8.98
C TYR A 85 11.98 0.34 10.14
N GLY A 86 13.25 0.44 10.56
CA GLY A 86 13.68 1.40 11.57
C GLY A 86 13.40 2.86 11.18
N ILE A 87 13.63 3.22 9.91
CA ILE A 87 13.29 4.55 9.37
C ILE A 87 11.78 4.78 9.46
N ILE A 88 10.95 3.85 8.99
CA ILE A 88 9.49 3.97 9.07
C ILE A 88 9.04 4.15 10.52
N LYS A 89 9.58 3.37 11.46
CA LYS A 89 9.24 3.46 12.89
C LYS A 89 9.68 4.78 13.54
N SER A 90 10.64 5.49 12.95
CA SER A 90 11.05 6.83 13.42
C SER A 90 10.17 7.97 12.92
N LEU A 91 9.30 7.72 11.93
CA LEU A 91 8.37 8.70 11.42
C LEU A 91 7.20 8.92 12.38
N SER A 92 6.45 10.02 12.18
CA SER A 92 5.19 10.27 12.89
C SER A 92 4.20 9.11 12.73
N LEU A 93 3.29 8.95 13.67
CA LEU A 93 2.25 7.90 13.61
C LEU A 93 1.39 8.03 12.35
N GLY A 94 1.07 9.27 11.93
CA GLY A 94 0.34 9.52 10.70
C GLY A 94 1.08 9.05 9.45
N ARG A 95 2.37 9.33 9.34
CA ARG A 95 3.19 8.82 8.22
C ARG A 95 3.30 7.30 8.23
N GLN A 96 3.49 6.69 9.38
CA GLN A 96 3.49 5.22 9.52
C GLN A 96 2.15 4.62 9.05
N ALA A 97 1.03 5.19 9.49
CA ALA A 97 -0.31 4.73 9.15
C ALA A 97 -0.59 4.86 7.64
N VAL A 98 -0.29 6.02 7.04
CA VAL A 98 -0.48 6.24 5.61
C VAL A 98 0.37 5.27 4.80
N PHE A 99 1.64 5.09 5.14
CA PHE A 99 2.54 4.17 4.44
C PHE A 99 2.10 2.72 4.55
N ALA A 100 1.80 2.23 5.76
CA ALA A 100 1.46 0.84 5.99
C ALA A 100 0.10 0.46 5.37
N THR A 101 -0.91 1.34 5.50
CA THR A 101 -2.24 1.09 4.91
C THR A 101 -2.23 1.18 3.38
N TRP A 102 -1.44 2.11 2.82
CA TRP A 102 -1.24 2.20 1.37
C TRP A 102 -0.53 0.96 0.82
N GLY A 103 0.53 0.49 1.50
CA GLY A 103 1.27 -0.71 1.12
C GLY A 103 0.41 -1.98 1.17
N LEU A 104 -0.41 -2.14 2.23
CA LEU A 104 -1.34 -3.27 2.31
C LEU A 104 -2.36 -3.22 1.18
N GLU A 105 -2.99 -2.06 0.94
CA GLU A 105 -3.97 -1.91 -0.14
C GLU A 105 -3.36 -2.24 -1.51
N ALA A 106 -2.14 -1.75 -1.80
CA ALA A 106 -1.45 -2.02 -3.06
C ALA A 106 -1.20 -3.52 -3.28
N GLU A 107 -0.72 -4.22 -2.24
CA GLU A 107 -0.43 -5.65 -2.31
C GLU A 107 -1.70 -6.50 -2.43
N VAL A 108 -2.74 -6.19 -1.64
CA VAL A 108 -3.99 -6.94 -1.70
C VAL A 108 -4.70 -6.73 -3.04
N ASN A 109 -4.68 -5.51 -3.58
CA ASN A 109 -5.23 -5.25 -4.92
C ASN A 109 -4.44 -5.94 -6.04
N ASN A 110 -3.17 -6.23 -5.85
CA ASN A 110 -2.32 -6.91 -6.84
C ASN A 110 -2.44 -8.44 -6.80
N GLY A 111 -2.54 -9.03 -5.61
CA GLY A 111 -2.58 -10.49 -5.47
C GLY A 111 -3.14 -11.01 -4.14
N GLY A 112 -4.04 -10.24 -3.50
CA GLY A 112 -4.72 -10.64 -2.27
C GLY A 112 -3.83 -10.61 -1.02
N PHE A 113 -4.42 -10.98 0.09
CA PHE A 113 -3.72 -11.08 1.37
C PHE A 113 -2.56 -12.09 1.33
N ASN A 114 -2.66 -13.13 0.47
CA ASN A 114 -1.56 -14.08 0.29
C ASN A 114 -0.30 -13.37 -0.21
N GLN A 115 -0.40 -12.51 -1.24
CA GLN A 115 0.73 -11.75 -1.75
C GLN A 115 1.27 -10.79 -0.70
N TYR A 116 0.40 -10.07 -0.01
CA TYR A 116 0.82 -9.16 1.06
C TYR A 116 1.67 -9.87 2.11
N PHE A 117 1.18 -10.99 2.65
CA PHE A 117 1.92 -11.74 3.66
C PHE A 117 3.15 -12.47 3.11
N TYR A 118 3.16 -12.83 1.84
CA TYR A 118 4.34 -13.40 1.19
C TYR A 118 5.47 -12.37 1.04
N ASN A 119 5.13 -11.15 0.58
CA ASN A 119 6.11 -10.11 0.28
C ASN A 119 6.57 -9.34 1.52
N PHE A 120 5.64 -8.92 2.39
CA PHE A 120 5.91 -7.98 3.47
C PHE A 120 6.02 -8.59 4.85
N SER A 121 5.48 -9.78 5.07
CA SER A 121 5.34 -10.24 6.42
C SER A 121 5.99 -11.58 6.71
N SER A 122 7.15 -11.82 6.15
CA SER A 122 7.95 -12.93 6.70
C SER A 122 8.17 -12.78 8.22
N SER A 123 8.00 -11.57 8.76
CA SER A 123 8.07 -11.23 10.18
C SER A 123 6.76 -10.68 10.78
N GLY A 124 5.69 -10.46 9.98
CA GLY A 124 4.44 -9.86 10.46
C GLY A 124 4.51 -8.36 10.79
N GLN A 125 5.68 -7.75 10.69
CA GLN A 125 5.93 -6.40 11.19
C GLN A 125 4.99 -5.34 10.63
N TYR A 126 4.89 -5.20 9.30
CA TYR A 126 4.00 -4.19 8.73
C TYR A 126 2.51 -4.51 8.81
N ALA A 127 2.13 -5.76 9.11
CA ALA A 127 0.73 -6.13 9.18
C ALA A 127 0.03 -5.52 10.40
N GLU A 128 0.73 -5.41 11.51
CA GLU A 128 0.22 -4.74 12.72
C GLU A 128 0.14 -3.24 12.54
N GLU A 129 1.16 -2.63 11.91
CA GLU A 129 1.15 -1.21 11.56
C GLU A 129 0.01 -0.87 10.60
N ALA A 130 -0.25 -1.71 9.60
CA ALA A 130 -1.36 -1.49 8.68
C ALA A 130 -2.71 -1.61 9.39
N ARG A 131 -2.90 -2.65 10.23
CA ARG A 131 -4.09 -2.80 11.07
C ARG A 131 -4.33 -1.56 11.94
N ASP A 132 -3.32 -1.13 12.69
CA ASP A 132 -3.45 0.00 13.59
C ASP A 132 -3.57 1.33 12.83
N GLY A 133 -2.92 1.42 11.67
CA GLY A 133 -3.07 2.53 10.73
C GLY A 133 -4.50 2.67 10.20
N PHE A 134 -5.18 1.56 9.85
CA PHE A 134 -6.60 1.61 9.47
C PHE A 134 -7.47 2.21 10.59
N ARG A 135 -7.24 1.83 11.83
CA ARG A 135 -7.95 2.42 12.97
C ARG A 135 -7.66 3.90 13.09
N LEU A 136 -6.40 4.32 12.92
CA LEU A 136 -5.98 5.71 13.05
C LEU A 136 -6.63 6.61 12.01
N ILE A 137 -6.71 6.16 10.74
CA ILE A 137 -7.35 6.93 9.67
C ILE A 137 -8.88 6.77 9.64
N GLY A 138 -9.49 6.01 10.56
CA GLY A 138 -10.94 5.81 10.65
C GLY A 138 -11.50 4.70 9.74
N ALA A 139 -10.66 3.87 9.12
CA ALA A 139 -11.05 2.76 8.25
C ALA A 139 -11.41 1.51 9.07
N MET A 140 -12.53 1.56 9.80
CA MET A 140 -12.87 0.55 10.80
C MET A 140 -13.23 -0.82 10.24
N LYS A 141 -13.76 -0.90 9.01
CA LYS A 141 -14.06 -2.16 8.34
C LYS A 141 -12.76 -2.84 7.90
N HIS A 142 -11.84 -2.07 7.29
CA HIS A 142 -10.51 -2.56 6.94
C HIS A 142 -9.70 -2.95 8.18
N PHE A 143 -9.84 -2.22 9.28
CA PHE A 143 -9.25 -2.62 10.57
C PHE A 143 -9.72 -4.01 11.01
N ALA A 144 -11.05 -4.26 10.99
CA ALA A 144 -11.61 -5.54 11.39
C ALA A 144 -11.17 -6.68 10.45
N LEU A 145 -11.16 -6.40 9.15
CA LEU A 145 -10.76 -7.37 8.12
C LEU A 145 -9.27 -7.73 8.23
N SER A 146 -8.40 -6.73 8.37
CA SER A 146 -6.95 -6.95 8.52
C SER A 146 -6.61 -7.71 9.81
N LYS A 147 -7.31 -7.43 10.92
CA LYS A 147 -7.19 -8.22 12.14
C LYS A 147 -7.49 -9.70 11.90
N LYS A 148 -8.60 -10.00 11.22
CA LYS A 148 -8.99 -11.37 10.84
C LYS A 148 -7.95 -12.02 9.93
N ALA A 149 -7.42 -11.27 8.95
CA ALA A 149 -6.37 -11.76 8.05
C ALA A 149 -5.08 -12.11 8.80
N ILE A 150 -4.64 -11.27 9.75
CA ILE A 150 -3.47 -11.54 10.60
C ILE A 150 -3.68 -12.80 11.44
N GLU A 151 -4.86 -12.96 12.06
CA GLU A 151 -5.15 -14.15 12.85
C GLU A 151 -5.09 -15.44 12.03
N ILE A 152 -5.61 -15.40 10.80
CA ILE A 152 -5.53 -16.54 9.86
C ILE A 152 -4.09 -16.80 9.48
N MET A 153 -3.33 -15.76 9.10
CA MET A 153 -1.92 -15.87 8.72
C MET A 153 -1.10 -16.52 9.85
N LEU A 154 -1.29 -16.10 11.11
CA LEU A 154 -0.55 -16.65 12.24
C LEU A 154 -0.87 -18.14 12.46
N LYS A 155 -2.13 -18.54 12.29
CA LYS A 155 -2.54 -19.96 12.37
C LYS A 155 -1.99 -20.81 11.21
N ASP A 156 -1.82 -20.19 10.04
CA ASP A 156 -1.37 -20.84 8.81
C ASP A 156 0.13 -20.70 8.52
N ALA A 157 0.86 -20.03 9.39
CA ALA A 157 2.28 -19.71 9.21
C ALA A 157 3.15 -20.94 8.86
N LYS A 158 2.85 -22.10 9.45
CA LYS A 158 3.54 -23.37 9.18
C LYS A 158 3.31 -23.87 7.74
N ARG A 159 2.12 -23.66 7.17
CA ARG A 159 1.85 -23.97 5.76
C ARG A 159 2.58 -22.98 4.86
N LEU A 160 2.46 -21.68 5.11
CA LEU A 160 3.07 -20.63 4.32
C LEU A 160 4.59 -20.75 4.27
N SER A 161 5.25 -21.17 5.36
CA SER A 161 6.70 -21.34 5.38
C SER A 161 7.23 -22.36 4.38
N LYS A 162 6.40 -23.32 3.94
CA LYS A 162 6.77 -24.32 2.94
C LYS A 162 6.91 -23.76 1.52
N PHE A 163 6.37 -22.57 1.27
CA PHE A 163 6.36 -21.92 -0.04
C PHE A 163 7.34 -20.75 -0.16
N LYS A 164 8.28 -20.62 0.77
CA LYS A 164 9.24 -19.49 0.83
C LYS A 164 10.63 -19.84 0.26
N ASP A 165 10.67 -20.64 -0.79
CA ASP A 165 11.92 -20.97 -1.49
C ASP A 165 12.35 -19.92 -2.54
N GLY A 166 11.54 -18.86 -2.73
CA GLY A 166 11.80 -17.77 -3.66
C GLY A 166 11.45 -18.09 -5.12
N THR A 167 10.89 -19.26 -5.43
CA THR A 167 10.50 -19.62 -6.79
C THR A 167 9.08 -19.14 -7.12
N LYS A 168 8.82 -18.82 -8.41
CA LYS A 168 7.47 -18.48 -8.90
C LYS A 168 6.49 -19.64 -8.74
N GLU A 169 6.97 -20.88 -8.87
CA GLU A 169 6.15 -22.08 -8.71
C GLU A 169 5.67 -22.21 -7.26
N SER A 170 6.56 -22.06 -6.31
CA SER A 170 6.23 -22.08 -4.88
C SER A 170 5.26 -20.97 -4.51
N PHE A 171 5.50 -19.76 -5.02
CA PHE A 171 4.56 -18.64 -4.84
C PHE A 171 3.17 -18.98 -5.38
N SER A 172 3.06 -19.52 -6.61
CA SER A 172 1.77 -19.91 -7.19
C SER A 172 1.07 -20.99 -6.38
N LYS A 173 1.80 -21.99 -5.89
CA LYS A 173 1.26 -23.05 -5.03
C LYS A 173 0.76 -22.53 -3.68
N SER A 174 1.29 -21.42 -3.18
CA SER A 174 0.85 -20.84 -1.91
C SER A 174 -0.60 -20.36 -1.92
N TYR A 175 -1.19 -20.14 -3.11
CA TYR A 175 -2.61 -19.79 -3.29
C TYR A 175 -3.56 -20.98 -3.22
N GLU A 176 -3.05 -22.19 -3.40
CA GLU A 176 -3.90 -23.39 -3.38
C GLU A 176 -4.45 -23.64 -1.97
N ASN A 177 -5.76 -23.75 -1.85
CA ASN A 177 -6.46 -23.96 -0.57
C ASN A 177 -6.08 -22.92 0.51
N ASN A 178 -5.79 -21.68 0.10
CA ASN A 178 -5.39 -20.63 1.01
C ASN A 178 -6.60 -20.10 1.79
N PRO A 179 -6.57 -20.15 3.14
CA PRO A 179 -7.68 -19.68 3.98
C PRO A 179 -7.88 -18.14 3.94
N LEU A 180 -6.95 -17.40 3.32
CA LEU A 180 -7.05 -15.94 3.12
C LEU A 180 -7.92 -15.58 1.89
N ASN A 181 -8.06 -16.45 0.90
CA ASN A 181 -8.76 -16.14 -0.36
C ASN A 181 -10.19 -15.55 -0.17
N PRO A 182 -11.01 -16.01 0.80
CA PRO A 182 -12.32 -15.38 1.02
C PRO A 182 -12.24 -13.92 1.46
N LEU A 183 -11.16 -13.52 2.13
CA LEU A 183 -10.96 -12.14 2.61
C LEU A 183 -10.61 -11.17 1.49
N ASP A 184 -10.03 -11.66 0.39
CA ASP A 184 -9.70 -10.83 -0.76
C ASP A 184 -10.99 -10.22 -1.36
N ASN A 185 -12.02 -11.05 -1.55
CA ASN A 185 -13.32 -10.57 -2.03
C ASN A 185 -13.97 -9.57 -1.07
N GLU A 186 -13.87 -9.83 0.25
CA GLU A 186 -14.37 -8.92 1.28
C GLU A 186 -13.63 -7.58 1.18
N PHE A 187 -12.30 -7.58 1.02
CA PHE A 187 -11.49 -6.37 0.85
C PHE A 187 -11.92 -5.55 -0.36
N TYR A 188 -12.08 -6.20 -1.52
CA TYR A 188 -12.44 -5.50 -2.76
C TYR A 188 -13.82 -4.84 -2.69
N THR A 189 -14.77 -5.43 -1.97
CA THR A 189 -16.11 -4.86 -1.81
C THR A 189 -16.15 -3.70 -0.81
N LEU A 190 -15.20 -3.61 0.12
CA LEU A 190 -15.15 -2.52 1.10
C LEU A 190 -14.90 -1.16 0.45
N LYS A 191 -14.25 -1.09 -0.71
CA LYS A 191 -13.95 0.16 -1.42
C LYS A 191 -15.19 1.04 -1.65
N GLU A 192 -16.34 0.44 -1.87
CA GLU A 192 -17.60 1.18 -2.09
C GLU A 192 -18.10 1.89 -0.82
N SER A 193 -17.81 1.34 0.34
CA SER A 193 -18.30 1.83 1.64
C SER A 193 -17.24 2.45 2.52
N GLU A 194 -15.97 2.25 2.20
CA GLU A 194 -14.82 2.75 2.98
C GLU A 194 -13.63 2.95 2.02
N ASP A 195 -13.60 4.12 1.37
CA ASP A 195 -12.57 4.53 0.40
C ASP A 195 -11.29 4.92 1.15
N LEU A 196 -10.29 4.05 1.10
CA LEU A 196 -9.03 4.22 1.84
C LEU A 196 -8.26 5.46 1.42
N SER A 197 -8.22 5.78 0.12
CA SER A 197 -7.51 6.97 -0.35
C SER A 197 -8.16 8.25 0.21
N LYS A 198 -9.49 8.34 0.19
CA LYS A 198 -10.19 9.49 0.79
C LYS A 198 -9.95 9.61 2.29
N LEU A 199 -9.91 8.48 3.01
CA LEU A 199 -9.66 8.49 4.46
C LEU A 199 -8.22 8.92 4.77
N ARG A 200 -7.21 8.45 4.02
CA ARG A 200 -5.82 8.90 4.16
C ARG A 200 -5.66 10.38 3.84
N ILE A 201 -6.25 10.85 2.73
CA ILE A 201 -6.24 12.27 2.36
C ILE A 201 -6.85 13.13 3.46
N LYS A 202 -8.04 12.73 3.94
CA LYS A 202 -8.69 13.43 5.05
C LYS A 202 -7.80 13.48 6.28
N TYR A 203 -7.19 12.36 6.66
CA TYR A 203 -6.30 12.30 7.81
C TYR A 203 -5.08 13.23 7.63
N ILE A 204 -4.47 13.25 6.45
CA ILE A 204 -3.34 14.15 6.14
C ILE A 204 -3.76 15.62 6.30
N ARG A 205 -4.94 16.00 5.78
CA ARG A 205 -5.47 17.37 5.90
C ARG A 205 -5.75 17.77 7.36
N ASP A 206 -6.30 16.86 8.13
CA ASP A 206 -6.66 17.13 9.51
C ASP A 206 -5.43 17.17 10.45
N HIS A 207 -4.30 16.57 10.04
CA HIS A 207 -3.10 16.37 10.87
C HIS A 207 -1.80 16.81 10.17
N VAL A 208 -1.83 17.94 9.45
CA VAL A 208 -0.70 18.43 8.64
C VAL A 208 0.64 18.42 9.38
N SER A 209 0.64 18.75 10.68
CA SER A 209 1.86 18.76 11.51
C SER A 209 2.57 17.40 11.61
N GLU A 210 1.85 16.28 11.41
CA GLU A 210 2.45 14.95 11.39
C GLU A 210 3.19 14.64 10.07
N PHE A 211 2.98 15.46 9.03
CA PHE A 211 3.48 15.23 7.67
C PHE A 211 4.52 16.26 7.22
N VAL A 212 4.83 17.28 8.04
CA VAL A 212 5.90 18.22 7.75
C VAL A 212 7.24 17.72 8.30
N ASP A 213 8.31 18.04 7.57
CA ASP A 213 9.66 17.78 8.02
C ASP A 213 10.19 19.01 8.78
N ASN A 214 10.82 18.78 9.94
CA ASN A 214 11.44 19.82 10.78
C ASN A 214 12.89 20.08 10.35
#